data_ab61bb0a8cce3d07db70fd9e5e667052
#
_entry.id   ab61bb0a8cce3d07db70fd9e5e667052
#
_cell.length_a   1.000
_cell.length_b   1.000
_cell.length_c   1.000
_cell.angle_alpha   90.00
_cell.angle_beta   90.00
_cell.angle_gamma   90.00
#
_symmetry.space_group_name_H-M   'P 1'
#
loop_
_entity.id
_entity.type
_entity.pdbx_description
1 polymer ?
#
loop_
_entity_poly.entity_id
_entity_poly.type
_entity_poly.pdbx_seq_one_letter_code
_entity_poly.pdbx_strand_id
1 'polypeptide(L)'
;SINDISAINAIEAKRLKVINNQFENTFFGIHLSNCLGSLVEGNVLHSDAEAEHQIGNGIHAWKCDSITIRNNKVSGHRDGIYFEFVTNSLVEKNFSHHNMRYGLHFMFSHNDEYRSNTFQNNGAGVAVMYTKKVKMISNRFEDNWGASSYGLLLKDSGDADIQLNHFAKNTVAVYMEGSSRCHFAQNVFS
;
A
#
# COMPACT_ATOMS: atom_id res chain seq x y z
N SER A 1 9.60 -12.75 17.98
CA SER A 1 9.80 -12.37 16.56
C SER A 1 9.45 -10.90 16.40
N ILE A 2 10.03 -10.20 15.43
CA ILE A 2 9.69 -8.78 15.15
C ILE A 2 8.18 -8.61 14.86
N ASN A 3 7.52 -9.63 14.32
CA ASN A 3 6.09 -9.64 14.05
C ASN A 3 5.22 -9.63 15.32
N ASP A 4 5.81 -9.87 16.48
CA ASP A 4 5.10 -9.89 17.77
C ASP A 4 4.91 -8.47 18.34
N ILE A 5 5.54 -7.45 17.72
CA ILE A 5 5.42 -6.04 18.14
C ILE A 5 4.39 -5.31 17.27
N SER A 6 3.19 -5.83 17.22
CA SER A 6 2.07 -5.19 16.54
C SER A 6 0.94 -4.85 17.53
N ALA A 7 0.25 -3.74 17.31
CA ALA A 7 -0.90 -3.40 18.14
C ALA A 7 -2.03 -4.41 17.95
N ILE A 8 -2.27 -4.81 16.70
CA ILE A 8 -3.15 -5.94 16.37
C ILE A 8 -2.34 -6.94 15.55
N ASN A 9 -2.22 -8.17 16.06
CA ASN A 9 -1.64 -9.30 15.36
C ASN A 9 -2.69 -10.40 15.20
N ALA A 10 -3.19 -10.58 13.98
CA ALA A 10 -4.22 -11.56 13.65
C ALA A 10 -3.62 -12.67 12.77
N ILE A 11 -3.73 -13.91 13.22
CA ILE A 11 -3.23 -15.09 12.51
C ILE A 11 -4.40 -16.02 12.22
N GLU A 12 -4.55 -16.44 10.95
CA GLU A 12 -5.59 -17.36 10.48
C GLU A 12 -7.03 -16.90 10.79
N ALA A 13 -7.21 -15.58 10.96
CA ALA A 13 -8.52 -15.01 11.24
C ALA A 13 -9.39 -14.96 9.98
N LYS A 14 -10.66 -15.27 10.15
CA LYS A 14 -11.66 -15.19 9.07
C LYS A 14 -12.70 -14.12 9.40
N ARG A 15 -13.00 -13.27 8.40
CA ARG A 15 -14.01 -12.22 8.53
C ARG A 15 -13.75 -11.27 9.73
N LEU A 16 -12.49 -11.06 10.06
CA LEU A 16 -12.08 -10.08 11.07
C LEU A 16 -12.48 -8.69 10.61
N LYS A 17 -12.91 -7.87 11.55
CA LYS A 17 -13.18 -6.44 11.30
C LYS A 17 -12.37 -5.60 12.27
N VAL A 18 -11.53 -4.71 11.72
CA VAL A 18 -10.76 -3.71 12.47
C VAL A 18 -11.26 -2.36 12.00
N ILE A 19 -12.09 -1.70 12.81
CA ILE A 19 -12.86 -0.54 12.35
C ILE A 19 -12.73 0.62 13.32
N ASN A 20 -12.38 1.82 12.80
CA ASN A 20 -12.38 3.10 13.51
C ASN A 20 -11.50 3.12 14.77
N ASN A 21 -10.31 2.53 14.70
CA ASN A 21 -9.34 2.56 15.79
C ASN A 21 -8.27 3.63 15.52
N GLN A 22 -7.59 4.05 16.59
CA GLN A 22 -6.41 4.91 16.52
C GLN A 22 -5.18 4.15 17.02
N PHE A 23 -4.08 4.27 16.27
CA PHE A 23 -2.80 3.62 16.54
C PHE A 23 -1.72 4.70 16.55
N GLU A 24 -1.05 4.86 17.68
CA GLU A 24 -0.01 5.87 17.87
C GLU A 24 1.31 5.20 18.24
N ASN A 25 2.35 5.45 17.44
CA ASN A 25 3.72 4.99 17.69
C ASN A 25 3.85 3.48 17.92
N THR A 26 3.03 2.69 17.23
CA THR A 26 3.13 1.23 17.27
C THR A 26 4.12 0.75 16.22
N PHE A 27 4.97 -0.23 16.51
CA PHE A 27 5.96 -0.73 15.54
C PHE A 27 5.27 -1.25 14.27
N PHE A 28 4.37 -2.24 14.38
CA PHE A 28 3.35 -2.51 13.39
C PHE A 28 1.99 -2.06 13.94
N GLY A 29 1.21 -1.37 13.14
CA GLY A 29 -0.16 -1.02 13.55
C GLY A 29 -1.06 -2.26 13.51
N ILE A 30 -1.31 -2.79 12.32
CA ILE A 30 -2.16 -3.96 12.08
C ILE A 30 -1.36 -4.97 11.25
N HIS A 31 -1.18 -6.17 11.80
CA HIS A 31 -0.54 -7.29 11.11
C HIS A 31 -1.54 -8.43 10.92
N LEU A 32 -1.78 -8.80 9.67
CA LEU A 32 -2.68 -9.88 9.26
C LEU A 32 -1.85 -10.99 8.61
N SER A 33 -1.95 -12.21 9.10
CA SER A 33 -1.24 -13.37 8.57
C SER A 33 -2.25 -14.50 8.27
N ASN A 34 -2.26 -15.01 7.05
CA ASN A 34 -3.16 -16.06 6.59
C ASN A 34 -4.65 -15.75 6.86
N CYS A 35 -5.03 -14.47 6.80
CA CYS A 35 -6.41 -14.04 7.04
C CYS A 35 -7.27 -14.11 5.77
N LEU A 36 -8.55 -14.38 5.94
CA LEU A 36 -9.52 -14.52 4.84
C LEU A 36 -10.73 -13.61 5.04
N GLY A 37 -11.10 -12.87 4.00
CA GLY A 37 -12.34 -12.09 3.94
C GLY A 37 -12.43 -11.01 5.02
N SER A 38 -11.32 -10.45 5.46
CA SER A 38 -11.24 -9.48 6.57
C SER A 38 -11.36 -8.04 6.09
N LEU A 39 -11.82 -7.16 6.96
CA LEU A 39 -12.03 -5.74 6.71
C LEU A 39 -11.21 -4.88 7.68
N VAL A 40 -10.42 -3.96 7.13
CA VAL A 40 -9.71 -2.92 7.86
C VAL A 40 -10.24 -1.57 7.38
N GLU A 41 -10.99 -0.86 8.21
CA GLU A 41 -11.74 0.32 7.77
C GLU A 41 -11.70 1.48 8.77
N GLY A 42 -11.49 2.69 8.25
CA GLY A 42 -11.65 3.92 9.02
C GLY A 42 -10.63 4.10 10.14
N ASN A 43 -9.52 3.38 10.11
CA ASN A 43 -8.51 3.49 11.15
C ASN A 43 -7.54 4.64 10.85
N VAL A 44 -7.01 5.23 11.92
CA VAL A 44 -5.93 6.21 11.87
C VAL A 44 -4.68 5.59 12.48
N LEU A 45 -3.61 5.49 11.67
CA LEU A 45 -2.32 4.94 12.08
C LEU A 45 -1.26 6.03 11.90
N HIS A 46 -0.60 6.40 12.98
CA HIS A 46 0.44 7.43 12.95
C HIS A 46 1.67 7.03 13.75
N SER A 47 2.84 7.41 13.25
CA SER A 47 4.10 7.27 13.95
C SER A 47 4.97 8.52 13.77
N ASP A 48 5.69 8.87 14.84
CA ASP A 48 6.69 9.94 14.87
C ASP A 48 8.12 9.38 14.70
N ALA A 49 8.28 8.15 14.22
CA ALA A 49 9.60 7.54 14.01
C ALA A 49 10.42 8.35 12.99
N GLU A 50 11.70 8.53 13.29
CA GLU A 50 12.62 9.32 12.44
C GLU A 50 13.49 8.44 11.53
N ALA A 51 13.53 7.12 11.76
CA ALA A 51 14.36 6.20 10.99
C ALA A 51 13.66 4.85 10.73
N GLU A 52 13.94 4.25 9.58
CA GLU A 52 13.31 3.00 9.12
C GLU A 52 13.44 1.82 10.10
N HIS A 53 14.52 1.77 10.87
CA HIS A 53 14.75 0.68 11.83
C HIS A 53 13.93 0.81 13.12
N GLN A 54 13.34 1.98 13.35
CA GLN A 54 12.53 2.27 14.55
C GLN A 54 11.05 1.87 14.36
N ILE A 55 10.63 1.62 13.13
CA ILE A 55 9.23 1.42 12.81
C ILE A 55 9.05 0.34 11.73
N GLY A 56 7.95 -0.38 11.80
CA GLY A 56 7.51 -1.30 10.77
C GLY A 56 6.45 -0.68 9.86
N ASN A 57 5.60 -1.53 9.30
CA ASN A 57 4.55 -1.10 8.39
C ASN A 57 3.28 -0.72 9.16
N GLY A 58 2.51 0.24 8.64
CA GLY A 58 1.25 0.63 9.26
C GLY A 58 0.23 -0.51 9.23
N ILE A 59 -0.11 -0.97 8.03
CA ILE A 59 -0.96 -2.15 7.79
C ILE A 59 -0.15 -3.16 6.99
N HIS A 60 0.06 -4.34 7.55
CA HIS A 60 0.83 -5.41 6.93
C HIS A 60 -0.04 -6.65 6.76
N ALA A 61 -0.22 -7.11 5.52
CA ALA A 61 -0.93 -8.34 5.19
C ALA A 61 0.03 -9.34 4.53
N TRP A 62 0.11 -10.54 5.09
CA TRP A 62 0.94 -11.63 4.61
C TRP A 62 0.11 -12.89 4.37
N LYS A 63 0.18 -13.44 3.15
CA LYS A 63 -0.60 -14.63 2.74
C LYS A 63 -2.09 -14.51 3.02
N CYS A 64 -2.66 -13.34 2.78
CA CYS A 64 -4.10 -13.10 2.95
C CYS A 64 -4.85 -13.21 1.62
N ASP A 65 -6.15 -13.48 1.69
CA ASP A 65 -7.02 -13.54 0.53
C ASP A 65 -8.34 -12.82 0.79
N SER A 66 -8.86 -12.16 -0.23
CA SER A 66 -10.17 -11.49 -0.21
C SER A 66 -10.32 -10.49 0.95
N ILE A 67 -9.26 -9.74 1.28
CA ILE A 67 -9.31 -8.71 2.30
C ILE A 67 -9.67 -7.36 1.69
N THR A 68 -10.29 -6.50 2.48
CA THR A 68 -10.59 -5.11 2.10
C THR A 68 -9.93 -4.16 3.07
N ILE A 69 -9.13 -3.21 2.54
CA ILE A 69 -8.51 -2.13 3.31
C ILE A 69 -9.04 -0.82 2.75
N ARG A 70 -9.86 -0.10 3.52
CA ARG A 70 -10.51 1.11 3.02
C ARG A 70 -10.67 2.22 4.05
N ASN A 71 -10.70 3.46 3.54
CA ASN A 71 -10.95 4.66 4.34
C ASN A 71 -9.97 4.83 5.53
N ASN A 72 -8.76 4.26 5.45
CA ASN A 72 -7.76 4.42 6.49
C ASN A 72 -6.86 5.62 6.19
N LYS A 73 -6.35 6.24 7.26
CA LYS A 73 -5.29 7.26 7.20
C LYS A 73 -4.03 6.68 7.83
N VAL A 74 -2.93 6.61 7.05
CA VAL A 74 -1.69 5.96 7.49
C VAL A 74 -0.52 6.90 7.24
N SER A 75 0.29 7.16 8.28
CA SER A 75 1.44 8.06 8.16
C SER A 75 2.58 7.72 9.13
N GLY A 76 3.81 8.11 8.76
CA GLY A 76 4.99 7.98 9.59
C GLY A 76 5.54 6.56 9.73
N HIS A 77 5.04 5.60 9.00
CA HIS A 77 5.51 4.22 8.98
C HIS A 77 6.62 4.00 7.94
N ARG A 78 7.29 2.84 7.99
CA ARG A 78 8.24 2.45 6.96
C ARG A 78 7.54 2.32 5.62
N ASP A 79 6.58 1.42 5.52
CA ASP A 79 5.60 1.37 4.43
C ASP A 79 4.21 1.60 5.04
N GLY A 80 3.39 2.43 4.41
CA GLY A 80 2.04 2.71 4.94
C GLY A 80 1.17 1.45 4.93
N ILE A 81 1.01 0.84 3.77
CA ILE A 81 0.31 -0.44 3.57
C ILE A 81 1.25 -1.40 2.84
N TYR A 82 1.40 -2.62 3.33
CA TYR A 82 2.27 -3.63 2.74
C TYR A 82 1.54 -4.95 2.53
N PHE A 83 1.56 -5.44 1.28
CA PHE A 83 0.99 -6.73 0.89
C PHE A 83 2.10 -7.67 0.42
N GLU A 84 2.14 -8.88 0.97
CA GLU A 84 3.04 -9.93 0.53
C GLU A 84 2.29 -11.25 0.41
N PHE A 85 2.27 -11.85 -0.79
CA PHE A 85 1.48 -13.04 -1.13
C PHE A 85 -0.02 -12.87 -0.85
N VAL A 86 -0.57 -11.68 -1.14
CA VAL A 86 -1.99 -11.38 -0.98
C VAL A 86 -2.70 -11.52 -2.33
N THR A 87 -3.92 -12.00 -2.32
CA THR A 87 -4.70 -12.20 -3.55
C THR A 87 -6.15 -11.74 -3.42
N ASN A 88 -6.75 -11.40 -4.57
CA ASN A 88 -8.18 -11.09 -4.70
C ASN A 88 -8.69 -10.00 -3.74
N SER A 89 -7.86 -9.01 -3.47
CA SER A 89 -8.09 -8.04 -2.40
C SER A 89 -8.31 -6.63 -2.94
N LEU A 90 -8.93 -5.79 -2.13
CA LEU A 90 -9.29 -4.42 -2.47
C LEU A 90 -8.65 -3.43 -1.50
N VAL A 91 -7.96 -2.42 -2.06
CA VAL A 91 -7.44 -1.27 -1.32
C VAL A 91 -8.10 -0.02 -1.89
N GLU A 92 -8.99 0.63 -1.13
CA GLU A 92 -9.74 1.76 -1.66
C GLU A 92 -9.88 2.92 -0.69
N LYS A 93 -9.87 4.14 -1.22
CA LYS A 93 -10.14 5.38 -0.48
C LYS A 93 -9.26 5.56 0.76
N ASN A 94 -8.03 5.05 0.74
CA ASN A 94 -7.07 5.29 1.80
C ASN A 94 -6.26 6.55 1.51
N PHE A 95 -5.83 7.22 2.58
CA PHE A 95 -4.85 8.28 2.54
C PHE A 95 -3.56 7.82 3.22
N SER A 96 -2.57 7.46 2.43
CA SER A 96 -1.26 6.99 2.89
C SER A 96 -0.20 8.04 2.56
N HIS A 97 0.36 8.67 3.61
CA HIS A 97 1.21 9.84 3.42
C HIS A 97 2.37 9.92 4.42
N HIS A 98 3.44 10.62 4.04
CA HIS A 98 4.62 10.83 4.89
C HIS A 98 5.21 9.53 5.45
N ASN A 99 5.12 8.43 4.68
CA ASN A 99 5.80 7.20 5.04
C ASN A 99 7.23 7.22 4.49
N MET A 100 8.15 6.55 5.19
CA MET A 100 9.58 6.65 4.89
C MET A 100 9.95 6.04 3.54
N ARG A 101 9.31 4.93 3.18
CA ARG A 101 9.53 4.26 1.90
C ARG A 101 8.32 4.42 0.99
N TYR A 102 7.33 3.56 1.14
CA TYR A 102 6.20 3.50 0.22
C TYR A 102 4.88 3.83 0.91
N GLY A 103 4.03 4.56 0.22
CA GLY A 103 2.63 4.69 0.64
C GLY A 103 1.90 3.35 0.59
N LEU A 104 2.18 2.57 -0.46
CA LEU A 104 1.66 1.21 -0.66
C LEU A 104 2.72 0.35 -1.33
N HIS A 105 2.97 -0.85 -0.81
CA HIS A 105 3.95 -1.79 -1.34
C HIS A 105 3.31 -3.16 -1.57
N PHE A 106 3.46 -3.69 -2.75
CA PHE A 106 2.96 -5.02 -3.14
C PHE A 106 4.11 -5.91 -3.60
N MET A 107 4.22 -7.09 -2.99
CA MET A 107 5.15 -8.11 -3.42
C MET A 107 4.42 -9.45 -3.60
N PHE A 108 4.65 -10.11 -4.75
CA PHE A 108 4.06 -11.42 -5.05
C PHE A 108 2.54 -11.51 -4.80
N SER A 109 1.84 -10.38 -5.02
CA SER A 109 0.41 -10.26 -4.74
C SER A 109 -0.34 -10.10 -6.06
N HIS A 110 -1.41 -10.87 -6.26
CA HIS A 110 -2.03 -11.02 -7.58
C HIS A 110 -3.54 -10.82 -7.54
N ASN A 111 -4.10 -10.33 -8.66
CA ASN A 111 -5.54 -10.10 -8.83
C ASN A 111 -6.11 -9.08 -7.82
N ASP A 112 -5.32 -8.10 -7.43
CA ASP A 112 -5.72 -7.07 -6.47
C ASP A 112 -6.16 -5.79 -7.20
N GLU A 113 -7.01 -5.01 -6.56
CA GLU A 113 -7.48 -3.73 -7.07
C GLU A 113 -7.18 -2.59 -6.09
N TYR A 114 -6.57 -1.50 -6.60
CA TYR A 114 -6.34 -0.25 -5.85
C TYR A 114 -7.15 0.84 -6.51
N ARG A 115 -8.06 1.44 -5.78
CA ARG A 115 -8.87 2.51 -6.36
C ARG A 115 -9.14 3.66 -5.41
N SER A 116 -9.15 4.85 -5.98
CA SER A 116 -9.49 6.08 -5.26
C SER A 116 -8.64 6.34 -4.01
N ASN A 117 -7.40 5.83 -3.97
CA ASN A 117 -6.46 6.12 -2.90
C ASN A 117 -5.68 7.39 -3.21
N THR A 118 -5.14 8.02 -2.15
CA THR A 118 -4.15 9.10 -2.27
C THR A 118 -2.85 8.67 -1.60
N PHE A 119 -1.75 8.73 -2.36
CA PHE A 119 -0.39 8.44 -1.92
C PHE A 119 0.44 9.72 -2.04
N GLN A 120 0.70 10.38 -0.93
CA GLN A 120 1.27 11.73 -0.93
C GLN A 120 2.46 11.87 0.01
N ASN A 121 3.49 12.58 -0.43
CA ASN A 121 4.70 12.86 0.39
C ASN A 121 5.32 11.60 1.00
N ASN A 122 5.34 10.50 0.28
CA ASN A 122 6.06 9.30 0.68
C ASN A 122 7.46 9.28 0.04
N GLY A 123 8.36 8.43 0.52
CA GLY A 123 9.62 8.15 -0.18
C GLY A 123 9.38 7.73 -1.64
N ALA A 124 8.36 6.92 -1.89
CA ALA A 124 7.71 6.74 -3.18
C ALA A 124 6.21 6.44 -2.96
N GLY A 125 5.37 6.76 -3.94
CA GLY A 125 3.93 6.58 -3.80
C GLY A 125 3.54 5.11 -3.66
N VAL A 126 3.74 4.33 -4.71
CA VAL A 126 3.41 2.89 -4.75
C VAL A 126 4.51 2.10 -5.42
N ALA A 127 4.86 0.95 -4.84
CA ALA A 127 5.73 -0.04 -5.46
C ALA A 127 4.98 -1.36 -5.67
N VAL A 128 5.00 -1.87 -6.90
CA VAL A 128 4.40 -3.14 -7.31
C VAL A 128 5.51 -4.02 -7.85
N MET A 129 5.82 -5.09 -7.14
CA MET A 129 6.94 -5.95 -7.47
C MET A 129 6.53 -7.42 -7.58
N TYR A 130 7.00 -8.11 -8.63
CA TYR A 130 6.74 -9.53 -8.87
C TYR A 130 5.25 -9.90 -8.85
N THR A 131 4.40 -9.01 -9.36
CA THR A 131 2.95 -9.04 -9.21
C THR A 131 2.26 -9.11 -10.57
N LYS A 132 1.10 -9.75 -10.66
CA LYS A 132 0.32 -9.87 -11.89
C LYS A 132 -1.14 -9.51 -11.69
N LYS A 133 -1.76 -8.99 -12.76
CA LYS A 133 -3.19 -8.70 -12.84
C LYS A 133 -3.66 -7.74 -11.75
N VAL A 134 -2.92 -6.65 -11.59
CA VAL A 134 -3.28 -5.57 -10.67
C VAL A 134 -4.04 -4.50 -11.43
N LYS A 135 -5.11 -4.00 -10.84
CA LYS A 135 -5.86 -2.84 -11.34
C LYS A 135 -5.60 -1.63 -10.46
N MET A 136 -5.21 -0.51 -11.07
CA MET A 136 -5.02 0.78 -10.39
C MET A 136 -5.92 1.81 -11.05
N ILE A 137 -6.99 2.19 -10.35
CA ILE A 137 -8.06 3.00 -10.96
C ILE A 137 -8.32 4.24 -10.10
N SER A 138 -8.26 5.41 -10.71
CA SER A 138 -8.63 6.70 -10.09
C SER A 138 -7.83 7.02 -8.81
N ASN A 139 -6.58 6.59 -8.70
CA ASN A 139 -5.71 6.95 -7.59
C ASN A 139 -5.00 8.29 -7.86
N ARG A 140 -4.54 8.92 -6.78
CA ARG A 140 -3.70 10.12 -6.80
C ARG A 140 -2.32 9.79 -6.24
N PHE A 141 -1.28 10.10 -7.01
CA PHE A 141 0.13 9.94 -6.65
C PHE A 141 0.73 11.34 -6.66
N GLU A 142 0.95 11.93 -5.49
CA GLU A 142 1.26 13.36 -5.38
C GLU A 142 2.46 13.64 -4.49
N ASP A 143 3.28 14.59 -4.92
CA ASP A 143 4.37 15.13 -4.10
C ASP A 143 5.33 14.05 -3.56
N ASN A 144 5.54 12.93 -4.26
CA ASN A 144 6.51 11.93 -3.88
C ASN A 144 7.89 12.30 -4.47
N TRP A 145 8.73 12.93 -3.67
CA TRP A 145 10.02 13.49 -4.06
C TRP A 145 11.21 12.80 -3.40
N GLY A 146 12.30 12.66 -4.15
CA GLY A 146 13.57 12.14 -3.64
C GLY A 146 14.46 11.59 -4.75
N ALA A 147 15.71 11.26 -4.44
CA ALA A 147 16.69 10.76 -5.40
C ALA A 147 16.28 9.46 -6.12
N SER A 148 15.46 8.64 -5.45
CA SER A 148 14.92 7.39 -6.00
C SER A 148 13.41 7.31 -5.74
N SER A 149 12.71 8.43 -5.95
CA SER A 149 11.29 8.55 -5.67
C SER A 149 10.46 8.46 -6.95
N TYR A 150 9.39 7.72 -6.87
CA TYR A 150 8.44 7.48 -7.95
C TYR A 150 7.01 7.70 -7.47
N GLY A 151 6.13 8.16 -8.34
CA GLY A 151 4.69 8.04 -8.10
C GLY A 151 4.30 6.56 -8.06
N LEU A 152 4.66 5.82 -9.12
CA LEU A 152 4.43 4.39 -9.28
C LEU A 152 5.68 3.68 -9.78
N LEU A 153 6.13 2.66 -9.07
CA LEU A 153 7.17 1.73 -9.48
C LEU A 153 6.53 0.38 -9.84
N LEU A 154 6.75 -0.09 -11.08
CA LEU A 154 6.40 -1.45 -11.53
C LEU A 154 7.70 -2.21 -11.80
N LYS A 155 7.97 -3.25 -11.02
CA LYS A 155 9.17 -4.09 -11.18
C LYS A 155 8.77 -5.56 -11.35
N ASP A 156 9.29 -6.18 -12.41
CA ASP A 156 9.05 -7.60 -12.74
C ASP A 156 7.57 -8.00 -12.64
N SER A 157 6.69 -7.11 -13.09
CA SER A 157 5.23 -7.23 -12.96
C SER A 157 4.56 -7.35 -14.33
N GLY A 158 3.36 -7.90 -14.38
CA GLY A 158 2.68 -8.09 -15.65
C GLY A 158 1.17 -7.99 -15.58
N ASP A 159 0.56 -7.77 -16.75
CA ASP A 159 -0.89 -7.72 -16.92
C ASP A 159 -1.55 -6.66 -16.00
N ALA A 160 -0.85 -5.54 -15.77
CA ALA A 160 -1.35 -4.45 -14.94
C ALA A 160 -2.24 -3.50 -15.77
N ASP A 161 -3.35 -3.06 -15.19
CA ASP A 161 -4.28 -2.11 -15.78
C ASP A 161 -4.30 -0.82 -14.96
N ILE A 162 -3.77 0.26 -15.53
CA ILE A 162 -3.54 1.55 -14.86
C ILE A 162 -4.35 2.63 -15.55
N GLN A 163 -5.51 2.99 -14.97
CA GLN A 163 -6.46 3.87 -15.62
C GLN A 163 -6.95 5.01 -14.72
N LEU A 164 -7.24 6.15 -15.33
CA LEU A 164 -7.87 7.30 -14.67
C LEU A 164 -7.11 7.83 -13.46
N ASN A 165 -5.81 7.52 -13.33
CA ASN A 165 -5.01 7.99 -12.21
C ASN A 165 -4.46 9.39 -12.48
N HIS A 166 -4.16 10.10 -11.42
CA HIS A 166 -3.51 11.40 -11.45
C HIS A 166 -2.13 11.32 -10.81
N PHE A 167 -1.11 11.62 -11.60
CA PHE A 167 0.29 11.71 -11.16
C PHE A 167 0.71 13.17 -11.17
N ALA A 168 0.94 13.75 -9.99
CA ALA A 168 1.30 15.16 -9.87
C ALA A 168 2.55 15.36 -9.02
N LYS A 169 3.49 16.15 -9.51
CA LYS A 169 4.68 16.56 -8.76
C LYS A 169 5.45 15.40 -8.12
N ASN A 170 5.62 14.31 -8.82
CA ASN A 170 6.53 13.23 -8.42
C ASN A 170 7.88 13.42 -9.10
N THR A 171 8.99 12.93 -8.52
CA THR A 171 10.29 12.95 -9.19
C THR A 171 10.23 12.22 -10.53
N VAL A 172 9.66 11.01 -10.53
CA VAL A 172 9.29 10.27 -11.74
C VAL A 172 7.84 9.81 -11.54
N ALA A 173 6.96 10.14 -12.46
CA ALA A 173 5.55 9.75 -12.33
C ALA A 173 5.39 8.22 -12.33
N VAL A 174 5.96 7.54 -13.33
CA VAL A 174 5.93 6.07 -13.46
C VAL A 174 7.32 5.57 -13.88
N TYR A 175 7.85 4.62 -13.14
CA TYR A 175 9.06 3.89 -13.49
C TYR A 175 8.74 2.41 -13.67
N MET A 176 9.17 1.81 -14.79
CA MET A 176 8.92 0.41 -15.12
C MET A 176 10.23 -0.30 -15.41
N GLU A 177 10.44 -1.45 -14.77
CA GLU A 177 11.58 -2.33 -15.01
C GLU A 177 11.10 -3.78 -15.10
N GLY A 178 11.53 -4.52 -16.13
CA GLY A 178 11.19 -5.94 -16.29
C GLY A 178 9.70 -6.28 -16.42
N SER A 179 8.85 -5.27 -16.57
CA SER A 179 7.40 -5.43 -16.58
C SER A 179 6.82 -5.56 -17.99
N SER A 180 5.74 -6.30 -18.15
CA SER A 180 5.14 -6.59 -19.45
C SER A 180 3.62 -6.58 -19.47
N ARG A 181 3.05 -6.34 -20.65
CA ARG A 181 1.60 -6.33 -20.89
C ARG A 181 0.84 -5.42 -19.92
N CYS A 182 1.41 -4.25 -19.63
CA CYS A 182 0.77 -3.22 -18.81
C CYS A 182 0.00 -2.26 -19.72
N HIS A 183 -1.20 -1.91 -19.31
CA HIS A 183 -2.08 -1.01 -20.04
C HIS A 183 -2.26 0.29 -19.27
N PHE A 184 -1.95 1.42 -19.91
CA PHE A 184 -2.14 2.76 -19.36
C PHE A 184 -3.20 3.50 -20.19
N ALA A 185 -4.28 3.94 -19.55
CA ALA A 185 -5.34 4.67 -20.24
C ALA A 185 -5.89 5.81 -19.38
N GLN A 186 -6.15 6.95 -20.02
CA GLN A 186 -6.84 8.10 -19.42
C GLN A 186 -6.19 8.62 -18.11
N ASN A 187 -4.89 8.43 -17.93
CA ASN A 187 -4.16 8.98 -16.80
C ASN A 187 -3.76 10.43 -17.08
N VAL A 188 -3.66 11.22 -16.03
CA VAL A 188 -3.18 12.61 -16.06
C VAL A 188 -1.82 12.70 -15.42
N PHE A 189 -0.87 13.36 -16.08
CA PHE A 189 0.49 13.60 -15.61
C PHE A 189 0.73 15.11 -15.57
N SER A 190 1.10 15.67 -14.39
CA SER A 190 1.29 17.11 -14.20
C SER A 190 2.44 17.45 -13.25
#